data_9bdbf6b5479cd2bbd15cc7af7c5101f4
#
_entry.id   9bdbf6b5479cd2bbd15cc7af7c5101f4
#
_cell.length_a   1.000
_cell.length_b   1.000
_cell.length_c   1.000
_cell.angle_alpha   90.00
_cell.angle_beta   90.00
_cell.angle_gamma   90.00
#
_symmetry.space_group_name_H-M   'P 1'
#
loop_
_entity.id
_entity.type
_entity.pdbx_description
1 polymer ?
#
loop_
_entity_poly.entity_id
_entity_poly.type
_entity_poly.pdbx_seq_one_letter_code
_entity_poly.pdbx_strand_id
1 'polypeptide(L)'
;EARVLDVALILHAEHGGGNNSTFTTHVVSSTGTDTYSAIAASLGSLKGPKHGGANLKVKQMFENIKENVKDWTDETELTNYLIKILDKQAFDGSGLIYGMGHAVYTLSDPRATILKKYAKLLAKEKGLTDEFYLLDRIEHLAGGLIAQRRKLFKDICANVDFYSGFVYTILDIPEEMFTPIFAIARISGWCAHRIEELVNDGKIIRPAYK
;
A
#
# COMPACT_ATOMS: atom_id res chain seq x y z
N GLU A 1 20.13 5.48 2.85
CA GLU A 1 19.06 4.98 3.72
C GLU A 1 18.13 6.12 4.19
N ALA A 2 18.61 7.12 4.95
CA ALA A 2 17.77 8.22 5.49
C ALA A 2 16.93 8.91 4.40
N ARG A 3 17.51 9.18 3.23
CA ARG A 3 16.80 9.78 2.09
C ARG A 3 15.64 8.92 1.58
N VAL A 4 15.80 7.61 1.60
CA VAL A 4 14.74 6.69 1.12
C VAL A 4 13.59 6.65 2.11
N LEU A 5 13.89 6.65 3.40
CA LEU A 5 12.87 6.73 4.44
C LEU A 5 12.11 8.07 4.38
N ASP A 6 12.84 9.18 4.22
CA ASP A 6 12.25 10.52 4.07
C ASP A 6 11.27 10.56 2.89
N VAL A 7 11.67 10.04 1.72
CA VAL A 7 10.78 9.94 0.56
C VAL A 7 9.57 9.05 0.85
N ALA A 8 9.74 7.91 1.51
CA ALA A 8 8.63 7.04 1.87
C ALA A 8 7.63 7.76 2.80
N LEU A 9 8.11 8.51 3.79
CA LEU A 9 7.25 9.32 4.68
C LEU A 9 6.48 10.39 3.89
N ILE A 10 7.15 11.11 2.98
CA ILE A 10 6.50 12.12 2.12
C ILE A 10 5.39 11.46 1.27
N LEU A 11 5.66 10.31 0.65
CA LEU A 11 4.70 9.62 -0.21
C LEU A 11 3.49 9.06 0.55
N HIS A 12 3.63 8.80 1.85
CA HIS A 12 2.55 8.33 2.71
C HIS A 12 1.77 9.46 3.39
N ALA A 13 2.29 10.70 3.36
CA ALA A 13 1.75 11.83 4.11
C ALA A 13 0.30 12.16 3.76
N GLU A 14 -0.09 12.03 2.48
CA GLU A 14 -1.42 12.38 2.00
C GLU A 14 -1.84 11.47 0.84
N HIS A 15 -3.15 11.22 0.72
CA HIS A 15 -3.71 10.42 -0.37
C HIS A 15 -5.19 10.77 -0.71
N GLY A 16 -5.63 11.96 -0.38
CA GLY A 16 -6.98 12.45 -0.67
C GLY A 16 -8.04 12.03 0.35
N GLY A 17 -9.10 12.81 0.41
CA GLY A 17 -10.18 12.69 1.40
C GLY A 17 -10.99 11.38 1.31
N GLY A 18 -10.92 10.67 0.19
CA GLY A 18 -11.60 9.38 0.00
C GLY A 18 -10.89 8.17 0.63
N ASN A 19 -9.67 8.34 1.14
CA ASN A 19 -9.00 7.30 1.91
C ASN A 19 -9.75 7.03 3.22
N ASN A 20 -9.90 5.76 3.63
CA ASN A 20 -10.78 5.39 4.74
C ASN A 20 -10.45 6.11 6.05
N SER A 21 -9.17 6.20 6.43
CA SER A 21 -8.77 6.91 7.65
C SER A 21 -8.93 8.43 7.52
N THR A 22 -8.71 9.00 6.34
CA THR A 22 -8.95 10.42 6.06
C THR A 22 -10.46 10.73 6.06
N PHE A 23 -11.28 9.87 5.46
CA PHE A 23 -12.72 9.99 5.53
C PHE A 23 -13.23 9.92 6.98
N THR A 24 -12.65 9.02 7.78
CA THR A 24 -12.92 8.95 9.22
C THR A 24 -12.57 10.28 9.91
N THR A 25 -11.46 10.92 9.54
CA THR A 25 -11.09 12.26 10.04
C THR A 25 -12.18 13.28 9.75
N HIS A 26 -12.69 13.33 8.53
CA HIS A 26 -13.78 14.22 8.15
C HIS A 26 -15.05 13.93 8.94
N VAL A 27 -15.50 12.66 8.95
CA VAL A 27 -16.74 12.25 9.66
C VAL A 27 -16.69 12.65 11.11
N VAL A 28 -15.59 12.35 11.82
CA VAL A 28 -15.47 12.63 13.25
C VAL A 28 -15.27 14.14 13.49
N SER A 29 -14.52 14.83 12.64
CA SER A 29 -14.33 16.29 12.74
C SER A 29 -15.62 17.07 12.54
N SER A 30 -16.51 16.60 11.66
CA SER A 30 -17.80 17.26 11.38
C SER A 30 -18.75 17.31 12.58
N THR A 31 -18.47 16.53 13.63
CA THR A 31 -19.24 16.57 14.89
C THR A 31 -18.80 17.68 15.83
N GLY A 32 -17.75 18.42 15.52
CA GLY A 32 -17.17 19.45 16.39
C GLY A 32 -16.29 18.90 17.51
N THR A 33 -15.86 17.62 17.46
CA THR A 33 -14.97 17.02 18.47
C THR A 33 -13.56 17.65 18.44
N ASP A 34 -12.76 17.36 19.46
CA ASP A 34 -11.39 17.82 19.56
C ASP A 34 -10.45 17.10 18.59
N THR A 35 -9.25 17.67 18.37
CA THR A 35 -8.26 17.15 17.43
C THR A 35 -7.72 15.77 17.81
N TYR A 36 -7.50 15.53 19.10
CA TYR A 36 -6.95 14.24 19.55
C TYR A 36 -7.94 13.10 19.30
N SER A 37 -9.21 13.33 19.59
CA SER A 37 -10.28 12.36 19.31
C SER A 37 -10.42 12.06 17.82
N ALA A 38 -10.32 13.07 16.95
CA ALA A 38 -10.38 12.89 15.51
C ALA A 38 -9.18 12.08 14.99
N ILE A 39 -7.97 12.39 15.43
CA ILE A 39 -6.75 11.64 15.06
C ILE A 39 -6.77 10.22 15.64
N ALA A 40 -7.23 10.02 16.88
CA ALA A 40 -7.38 8.70 17.46
C ALA A 40 -8.33 7.80 16.65
N ALA A 41 -9.45 8.35 16.18
CA ALA A 41 -10.38 7.63 15.30
C ALA A 41 -9.74 7.27 13.96
N SER A 42 -8.95 8.17 13.39
CA SER A 42 -8.23 7.94 12.13
C SER A 42 -7.15 6.86 12.28
N LEU A 43 -6.43 6.85 13.41
CA LEU A 43 -5.49 5.77 13.78
C LEU A 43 -6.21 4.43 13.92
N GLY A 44 -7.38 4.41 14.55
CA GLY A 44 -8.22 3.21 14.65
C GLY A 44 -8.62 2.65 13.30
N SER A 45 -8.96 3.52 12.34
CA SER A 45 -9.22 3.14 10.96
C SER A 45 -7.98 2.60 10.25
N LEU A 46 -6.85 3.30 10.36
CA LEU A 46 -5.60 2.88 9.72
C LEU A 46 -5.07 1.56 10.28
N LYS A 47 -5.20 1.32 11.58
CA LYS A 47 -4.74 0.09 12.26
C LYS A 47 -5.35 -1.19 11.67
N GLY A 48 -6.50 -1.09 11.03
CA GLY A 48 -7.19 -2.24 10.45
C GLY A 48 -6.33 -2.96 9.39
N PRO A 49 -6.29 -4.31 9.41
CA PRO A 49 -5.44 -5.09 8.51
C PRO A 49 -5.77 -4.91 7.02
N LYS A 50 -6.98 -4.46 6.71
CA LYS A 50 -7.41 -4.15 5.33
C LYS A 50 -6.98 -2.76 4.85
N HIS A 51 -6.42 -1.93 5.73
CA HIS A 51 -5.97 -0.58 5.42
C HIS A 51 -4.47 -0.42 5.65
N GLY A 52 -4.01 -0.21 6.87
CA GLY A 52 -2.59 0.03 7.15
C GLY A 52 -1.70 -1.22 7.13
N GLY A 53 -2.27 -2.41 7.04
CA GLY A 53 -1.53 -3.67 6.99
C GLY A 53 -1.16 -4.16 5.58
N ALA A 54 -1.46 -3.39 4.53
CA ALA A 54 -1.28 -3.85 3.16
C ALA A 54 0.19 -4.11 2.80
N ASN A 55 1.11 -3.24 3.20
CA ASN A 55 2.54 -3.39 2.94
C ASN A 55 3.16 -4.60 3.66
N LEU A 56 2.70 -4.93 4.86
CA LEU A 56 3.10 -6.15 5.56
C LEU A 56 2.63 -7.39 4.81
N LYS A 57 1.41 -7.37 4.28
CA LYS A 57 0.90 -8.46 3.44
C LYS A 57 1.69 -8.63 2.14
N VAL A 58 2.13 -7.54 1.53
CA VAL A 58 3.04 -7.60 0.36
C VAL A 58 4.34 -8.29 0.74
N LYS A 59 4.97 -7.90 1.87
CA LYS A 59 6.20 -8.56 2.35
C LYS A 59 5.99 -10.06 2.55
N GLN A 60 4.95 -10.46 3.28
CA GLN A 60 4.65 -11.87 3.55
C GLN A 60 4.40 -12.67 2.25
N MET A 61 3.69 -12.10 1.30
CA MET A 61 3.49 -12.69 -0.02
C MET A 61 4.81 -12.82 -0.79
N PHE A 62 5.64 -11.81 -0.75
CA PHE A 62 6.94 -11.82 -1.43
C PHE A 62 7.87 -12.90 -0.87
N GLU A 63 7.98 -13.04 0.45
CA GLU A 63 8.74 -14.12 1.08
C GLU A 63 8.15 -15.49 0.71
N ASN A 64 6.85 -15.64 0.72
CA ASN A 64 6.20 -16.88 0.29
C ASN A 64 6.50 -17.23 -1.18
N ILE A 65 6.54 -16.26 -2.08
CA ILE A 65 6.95 -16.47 -3.48
C ILE A 65 8.41 -16.91 -3.55
N LYS A 66 9.32 -16.27 -2.81
CA LYS A 66 10.75 -16.62 -2.76
C LYS A 66 10.98 -18.06 -2.32
N GLU A 67 10.21 -18.55 -1.37
CA GLU A 67 10.30 -19.92 -0.85
C GLU A 67 9.78 -20.98 -1.84
N ASN A 68 8.84 -20.64 -2.69
CA ASN A 68 8.11 -21.59 -3.51
C ASN A 68 8.43 -21.54 -5.00
N VAL A 69 9.07 -20.48 -5.48
CA VAL A 69 9.57 -20.33 -6.86
C VAL A 69 11.07 -20.57 -6.85
N LYS A 70 11.53 -21.58 -7.60
CA LYS A 70 12.94 -22.00 -7.59
C LYS A 70 13.81 -21.11 -8.48
N ASP A 71 13.34 -20.80 -9.67
CA ASP A 71 14.02 -19.92 -10.60
C ASP A 71 13.24 -18.60 -10.76
N TRP A 72 13.72 -17.58 -10.08
CA TRP A 72 13.10 -16.24 -10.13
C TRP A 72 13.22 -15.56 -11.50
N THR A 73 14.00 -16.12 -12.42
CA THR A 73 14.15 -15.63 -13.79
C THR A 73 13.21 -16.32 -14.77
N ASP A 74 12.62 -17.46 -14.39
CA ASP A 74 11.62 -18.19 -15.19
C ASP A 74 10.24 -17.53 -15.01
N GLU A 75 9.85 -16.73 -15.99
CA GLU A 75 8.53 -16.08 -16.00
C GLU A 75 7.38 -17.10 -16.03
N THR A 76 7.58 -18.29 -16.57
CA THR A 76 6.54 -19.33 -16.61
C THR A 76 6.31 -19.91 -15.22
N GLU A 77 7.38 -20.23 -14.48
CA GLU A 77 7.28 -20.71 -13.10
C GLU A 77 6.62 -19.65 -12.21
N LEU A 78 7.08 -18.42 -12.32
CA LEU A 78 6.54 -17.30 -11.55
C LEU A 78 5.05 -17.04 -11.87
N THR A 79 4.69 -17.01 -13.14
CA THR A 79 3.30 -16.86 -13.59
C THR A 79 2.40 -17.96 -13.04
N ASN A 80 2.84 -19.21 -13.11
CA ASN A 80 2.08 -20.35 -12.58
C ASN A 80 1.87 -20.23 -11.06
N TYR A 81 2.86 -19.71 -10.34
CA TYR A 81 2.72 -19.51 -8.90
C TYR A 81 1.76 -18.35 -8.57
N LEU A 82 1.84 -17.24 -9.29
CA LEU A 82 0.88 -16.13 -9.14
C LEU A 82 -0.56 -16.58 -9.45
N ILE A 83 -0.75 -17.46 -10.43
CA ILE A 83 -2.06 -18.07 -10.71
C ILE A 83 -2.55 -18.89 -9.52
N LYS A 84 -1.69 -19.69 -8.88
CA LYS A 84 -2.08 -20.45 -7.67
C LYS A 84 -2.51 -19.53 -6.53
N ILE A 85 -1.85 -18.37 -6.35
CA ILE A 85 -2.27 -17.36 -5.37
C ILE A 85 -3.67 -16.85 -5.73
N LEU A 86 -3.89 -16.45 -6.98
CA LEU A 86 -5.19 -15.95 -7.45
C LEU A 86 -6.30 -17.02 -7.36
N ASP A 87 -5.95 -18.30 -7.50
CA ASP A 87 -6.85 -19.44 -7.37
C ASP A 87 -7.09 -19.88 -5.92
N LYS A 88 -6.54 -19.14 -4.94
CA LYS A 88 -6.63 -19.45 -3.50
C LYS A 88 -5.96 -20.79 -3.12
N GLN A 89 -5.00 -21.23 -3.91
CA GLN A 89 -4.28 -22.51 -3.73
C GLN A 89 -2.90 -22.31 -3.11
N ALA A 90 -2.46 -21.08 -2.93
CA ALA A 90 -1.17 -20.74 -2.36
C ALA A 90 -1.26 -19.52 -1.45
N PHE A 91 -0.21 -19.29 -0.68
CA PHE A 91 -0.08 -18.22 0.29
C PHE A 91 -1.19 -18.27 1.35
N ASP A 92 -1.97 -17.21 1.53
CA ASP A 92 -3.00 -17.12 2.58
C ASP A 92 -4.43 -17.52 2.11
N GLY A 93 -4.55 -18.02 0.90
CA GLY A 93 -5.83 -18.47 0.34
C GLY A 93 -6.84 -17.36 0.05
N SER A 94 -6.43 -16.09 0.15
CA SER A 94 -7.31 -14.92 -0.11
C SER A 94 -7.66 -14.75 -1.60
N GLY A 95 -6.80 -15.23 -2.49
CA GLY A 95 -6.90 -14.98 -3.93
C GLY A 95 -6.48 -13.56 -4.33
N LEU A 96 -5.66 -12.91 -3.52
CA LEU A 96 -5.18 -11.54 -3.74
C LEU A 96 -3.67 -11.53 -3.97
N ILE A 97 -3.24 -10.78 -4.98
CA ILE A 97 -1.85 -10.33 -5.08
C ILE A 97 -1.82 -8.95 -4.42
N TYR A 98 -1.28 -8.91 -3.20
CA TYR A 98 -1.27 -7.70 -2.37
C TYR A 98 -0.40 -6.61 -2.99
N GLY A 99 -0.76 -5.36 -2.76
CA GLY A 99 -0.08 -4.21 -3.34
C GLY A 99 -0.44 -3.94 -4.81
N MET A 100 -1.31 -4.77 -5.42
CA MET A 100 -1.81 -4.57 -6.77
C MET A 100 -3.23 -4.02 -6.75
N GLY A 101 -3.46 -2.96 -7.56
CA GLY A 101 -4.75 -2.28 -7.68
C GLY A 101 -4.86 -1.06 -6.79
N HIS A 102 -5.65 -0.10 -7.26
CA HIS A 102 -5.89 1.17 -6.60
C HIS A 102 -7.30 1.68 -6.91
N ALA A 103 -7.93 2.32 -5.92
CA ALA A 103 -9.29 2.87 -6.09
C ALA A 103 -9.33 4.06 -7.05
N VAL A 104 -8.25 4.85 -7.14
CA VAL A 104 -8.14 6.07 -7.92
C VAL A 104 -7.27 5.88 -9.15
N TYR A 105 -6.07 5.33 -8.98
CA TYR A 105 -5.09 5.18 -10.06
C TYR A 105 -5.36 3.91 -10.88
N THR A 106 -5.49 4.07 -12.19
CA THR A 106 -5.75 2.95 -13.12
C THR A 106 -4.57 2.62 -14.02
N LEU A 107 -3.73 3.61 -14.33
CA LEU A 107 -2.56 3.43 -15.21
C LEU A 107 -1.27 3.23 -14.40
N SER A 108 -1.04 4.09 -13.42
CA SER A 108 0.09 3.99 -12.51
C SER A 108 -0.19 4.79 -11.25
N ASP A 109 0.30 4.33 -10.12
CA ASP A 109 0.38 5.12 -8.89
C ASP A 109 1.71 5.89 -8.90
N PRO A 110 1.70 7.23 -8.98
CA PRO A 110 2.94 8.01 -9.03
C PRO A 110 3.82 7.80 -7.79
N ARG A 111 3.22 7.47 -6.64
CA ARG A 111 3.95 7.16 -5.40
C ARG A 111 4.73 5.85 -5.54
N ALA A 112 4.09 4.81 -6.07
CA ALA A 112 4.74 3.54 -6.35
C ALA A 112 5.88 3.71 -7.36
N THR A 113 5.66 4.50 -8.42
CA THR A 113 6.67 4.80 -9.44
C THR A 113 7.91 5.49 -8.84
N ILE A 114 7.70 6.45 -7.94
CA ILE A 114 8.80 7.14 -7.26
C ILE A 114 9.52 6.19 -6.32
N LEU A 115 8.79 5.48 -5.47
CA LEU A 115 9.37 4.57 -4.47
C LEU A 115 10.14 3.41 -5.12
N LYS A 116 9.65 2.88 -6.26
CA LYS A 116 10.34 1.88 -7.08
C LYS A 116 11.76 2.30 -7.45
N LYS A 117 11.96 3.56 -7.85
CA LYS A 117 13.30 4.08 -8.20
C LYS A 117 14.25 4.04 -7.00
N TYR A 118 13.77 4.45 -5.83
CA TYR A 118 14.56 4.42 -4.61
C TYR A 118 14.80 2.99 -4.10
N ALA A 119 13.79 2.12 -4.22
CA ALA A 119 13.92 0.69 -3.89
C ALA A 119 15.02 0.03 -4.73
N LYS A 120 15.09 0.32 -6.04
CA LYS A 120 16.12 -0.18 -6.93
C LYS A 120 17.53 0.27 -6.52
N LEU A 121 17.69 1.55 -6.18
CA LEU A 121 18.97 2.10 -5.74
C LEU A 121 19.42 1.47 -4.43
N LEU A 122 18.50 1.38 -3.46
CA LEU A 122 18.78 0.80 -2.16
C LEU A 122 19.10 -0.70 -2.25
N ALA A 123 18.37 -1.45 -3.07
CA ALA A 123 18.64 -2.87 -3.32
C ALA A 123 20.04 -3.09 -3.90
N LYS A 124 20.47 -2.22 -4.82
CA LYS A 124 21.83 -2.27 -5.36
C LYS A 124 22.90 -2.01 -4.30
N GLU A 125 22.69 -1.03 -3.41
CA GLU A 125 23.62 -0.72 -2.32
C GLU A 125 23.73 -1.86 -1.30
N LYS A 126 22.63 -2.58 -1.07
CA LYS A 126 22.56 -3.69 -0.11
C LYS A 126 22.83 -5.07 -0.69
N GLY A 127 23.12 -5.19 -1.99
CA GLY A 127 23.34 -6.49 -2.65
C GLY A 127 22.10 -7.33 -2.86
N LEU A 128 20.91 -6.72 -2.82
CA LEU A 128 19.60 -7.36 -2.97
C LEU A 128 18.98 -7.11 -4.37
N THR A 129 19.81 -6.99 -5.37
CA THR A 129 19.39 -6.65 -6.73
C THR A 129 18.47 -7.71 -7.33
N ASP A 130 18.73 -9.00 -7.07
CA ASP A 130 17.91 -10.09 -7.59
C ASP A 130 16.52 -10.11 -6.97
N GLU A 131 16.41 -9.78 -5.68
CA GLU A 131 15.12 -9.64 -4.99
C GLU A 131 14.32 -8.47 -5.56
N PHE A 132 14.98 -7.35 -5.85
CA PHE A 132 14.31 -6.23 -6.51
C PHE A 132 13.78 -6.64 -7.89
N TYR A 133 14.55 -7.36 -8.68
CA TYR A 133 14.11 -7.81 -10.00
C TYR A 133 12.99 -8.86 -9.92
N LEU A 134 12.97 -9.71 -8.91
CA LEU A 134 11.83 -10.58 -8.66
C LEU A 134 10.57 -9.75 -8.37
N LEU A 135 10.66 -8.76 -7.49
CA LEU A 135 9.54 -7.87 -7.18
C LEU A 135 9.04 -7.12 -8.44
N ASP A 136 9.96 -6.62 -9.27
CA ASP A 136 9.66 -5.95 -10.54
C ASP A 136 8.94 -6.87 -11.53
N ARG A 137 9.36 -8.14 -11.64
CA ARG A 137 8.68 -9.16 -12.47
C ARG A 137 7.27 -9.47 -11.95
N ILE A 138 7.11 -9.61 -10.62
CA ILE A 138 5.79 -9.83 -10.02
C ILE A 138 4.85 -8.68 -10.40
N GLU A 139 5.28 -7.41 -10.27
CA GLU A 139 4.47 -6.27 -10.68
C GLU A 139 4.04 -6.39 -12.15
N HIS A 140 5.00 -6.68 -13.03
CA HIS A 140 4.78 -6.74 -14.46
C HIS A 140 3.76 -7.84 -14.85
N LEU A 141 3.89 -9.01 -14.28
CA LEU A 141 3.04 -10.16 -14.59
C LEU A 141 1.66 -10.05 -13.91
N ALA A 142 1.62 -9.60 -12.67
CA ALA A 142 0.41 -9.59 -11.85
C ALA A 142 -0.68 -8.68 -12.41
N GLY A 143 -0.33 -7.54 -12.99
CA GLY A 143 -1.29 -6.60 -13.55
C GLY A 143 -2.21 -7.23 -14.59
N GLY A 144 -1.61 -7.88 -15.60
CA GLY A 144 -2.32 -8.58 -16.66
C GLY A 144 -3.10 -9.80 -16.15
N LEU A 145 -2.51 -10.61 -15.27
CA LEU A 145 -3.17 -11.78 -14.70
C LEU A 145 -4.44 -11.43 -13.92
N ILE A 146 -4.39 -10.38 -13.11
CA ILE A 146 -5.56 -9.90 -12.36
C ILE A 146 -6.62 -9.35 -13.32
N ALA A 147 -6.21 -8.55 -14.32
CA ALA A 147 -7.11 -7.98 -15.31
C ALA A 147 -7.84 -9.06 -16.09
N GLN A 148 -7.12 -10.07 -16.57
CA GLN A 148 -7.69 -11.22 -17.27
C GLN A 148 -8.71 -11.96 -16.39
N ARG A 149 -8.35 -12.24 -15.13
CA ARG A 149 -9.23 -12.99 -14.22
C ARG A 149 -10.48 -12.22 -13.83
N ARG A 150 -10.38 -10.91 -13.67
CA ARG A 150 -11.51 -10.03 -13.35
C ARG A 150 -12.27 -9.56 -14.59
N LYS A 151 -11.87 -9.98 -15.77
CA LYS A 151 -12.44 -9.56 -17.08
C LYS A 151 -12.42 -8.02 -17.23
N LEU A 152 -11.30 -7.41 -16.84
CA LEU A 152 -11.10 -5.98 -16.96
C LEU A 152 -10.46 -5.65 -18.32
N PHE A 153 -10.80 -4.48 -18.87
CA PHE A 153 -10.23 -4.00 -20.14
C PHE A 153 -8.84 -3.34 -19.98
N LYS A 154 -8.37 -3.18 -18.73
CA LYS A 154 -7.11 -2.51 -18.40
C LYS A 154 -6.34 -3.36 -17.40
N ASP A 155 -5.02 -3.32 -17.50
CA ASP A 155 -4.14 -3.87 -16.50
C ASP A 155 -4.30 -3.13 -15.18
N ILE A 156 -3.89 -3.79 -14.10
CA ILE A 156 -3.92 -3.24 -12.75
C ILE A 156 -2.51 -2.84 -12.35
N CYS A 157 -2.33 -1.59 -11.93
CA CYS A 157 -1.03 -1.10 -11.48
C CYS A 157 -0.75 -1.44 -10.02
N ALA A 158 0.53 -1.47 -9.67
CA ALA A 158 0.98 -1.52 -8.29
C ALA A 158 0.62 -0.20 -7.57
N ASN A 159 0.30 -0.30 -6.28
CA ASN A 159 0.13 0.84 -5.40
C ASN A 159 1.40 1.03 -4.53
N VAL A 160 1.41 2.08 -3.68
CA VAL A 160 2.58 2.42 -2.87
C VAL A 160 3.00 1.31 -1.91
N ASP A 161 2.05 0.50 -1.42
CA ASP A 161 2.32 -0.58 -0.47
C ASP A 161 3.16 -1.69 -1.08
N PHE A 162 3.10 -1.87 -2.41
CA PHE A 162 3.89 -2.88 -3.12
C PHE A 162 5.40 -2.69 -2.94
N TYR A 163 5.87 -1.44 -2.96
CA TYR A 163 7.29 -1.14 -2.78
C TYR A 163 7.66 -0.73 -1.36
N SER A 164 6.74 -0.19 -0.56
CA SER A 164 7.06 0.27 0.79
C SER A 164 7.44 -0.87 1.72
N GLY A 165 6.77 -2.02 1.62
CA GLY A 165 7.12 -3.20 2.40
C GLY A 165 8.55 -3.69 2.11
N PHE A 166 8.95 -3.71 0.83
CA PHE A 166 10.31 -4.07 0.41
C PHE A 166 11.36 -3.05 0.92
N VAL A 167 11.07 -1.76 0.75
CA VAL A 167 11.96 -0.69 1.25
C VAL A 167 12.17 -0.79 2.75
N TYR A 168 11.10 -0.97 3.52
CA TYR A 168 11.19 -1.09 4.98
C TYR A 168 11.97 -2.34 5.40
N THR A 169 11.82 -3.44 4.68
CA THR A 169 12.60 -4.66 4.92
C THR A 169 14.09 -4.43 4.71
N ILE A 170 14.48 -3.77 3.60
CA ILE A 170 15.91 -3.48 3.32
C ILE A 170 16.51 -2.48 4.32
N LEU A 171 15.69 -1.62 4.91
CA LEU A 171 16.10 -0.68 5.96
C LEU A 171 16.14 -1.31 7.36
N ASP A 172 15.96 -2.63 7.45
CA ASP A 172 15.93 -3.39 8.72
C ASP A 172 14.88 -2.85 9.70
N ILE A 173 13.76 -2.31 9.17
CA ILE A 173 12.65 -1.84 9.99
C ILE A 173 11.83 -3.06 10.45
N PRO A 174 11.59 -3.24 11.76
CA PRO A 174 10.74 -4.31 12.27
C PRO A 174 9.31 -4.24 11.69
N GLU A 175 8.71 -5.38 11.43
CA GLU A 175 7.36 -5.48 10.82
C GLU A 175 6.29 -4.74 11.64
N GLU A 176 6.42 -4.75 12.95
CA GLU A 176 5.53 -4.08 13.89
C GLU A 176 5.51 -2.56 13.68
N MET A 177 6.58 -2.01 13.07
CA MET A 177 6.72 -0.58 12.80
C MET A 177 6.16 -0.15 11.44
N PHE A 178 5.78 -1.06 10.55
CA PHE A 178 5.31 -0.71 9.20
C PHE A 178 4.06 0.18 9.25
N THR A 179 3.03 -0.25 9.97
CA THR A 179 1.80 0.54 10.16
C THR A 179 2.03 1.80 11.01
N PRO A 180 2.78 1.77 12.14
CA PRO A 180 3.15 2.98 12.87
C PRO A 180 3.89 4.04 12.05
N ILE A 181 4.84 3.66 11.20
CA ILE A 181 5.55 4.59 10.30
C ILE A 181 4.59 5.22 9.30
N PHE A 182 3.69 4.43 8.73
CA PHE A 182 2.62 4.96 7.88
C PHE A 182 1.74 5.97 8.63
N ALA A 183 1.35 5.65 9.87
CA ALA A 183 0.56 6.56 10.71
C ALA A 183 1.29 7.88 10.98
N ILE A 184 2.58 7.82 11.36
CA ILE A 184 3.42 9.00 11.60
C ILE A 184 3.44 9.92 10.38
N ALA A 185 3.62 9.37 9.20
CA ALA A 185 3.58 10.13 7.96
C ALA A 185 2.19 10.74 7.71
N ARG A 186 1.13 9.94 7.85
CA ARG A 186 -0.25 10.32 7.51
C ARG A 186 -0.88 11.32 8.47
N ILE A 187 -0.38 11.48 9.70
CA ILE A 187 -0.87 12.48 10.66
C ILE A 187 -0.89 13.88 10.04
N SER A 188 0.10 14.25 9.25
CA SER A 188 0.14 15.54 8.56
C SER A 188 -1.05 15.73 7.62
N GLY A 189 -1.39 14.71 6.81
CA GLY A 189 -2.56 14.71 5.93
C GLY A 189 -3.88 14.76 6.71
N TRP A 190 -4.01 13.96 7.77
CA TRP A 190 -5.21 14.01 8.61
C TRP A 190 -5.40 15.38 9.26
N CYS A 191 -4.32 16.00 9.74
CA CYS A 191 -4.40 17.34 10.29
C CYS A 191 -4.81 18.36 9.24
N ALA A 192 -4.31 18.27 8.01
CA ALA A 192 -4.71 19.14 6.92
C ALA A 192 -6.22 19.00 6.60
N HIS A 193 -6.71 17.78 6.48
CA HIS A 193 -8.14 17.51 6.25
C HIS A 193 -9.02 17.95 7.42
N ARG A 194 -8.53 17.83 8.65
CA ARG A 194 -9.24 18.38 9.81
C ARG A 194 -9.33 19.90 9.77
N ILE A 195 -8.23 20.59 9.41
CA ILE A 195 -8.24 22.05 9.26
C ILE A 195 -9.24 22.45 8.17
N GLU A 196 -9.23 21.75 7.03
CA GLU A 196 -10.18 21.95 5.94
C GLU A 196 -11.63 21.83 6.42
N GLU A 197 -11.96 20.80 7.19
CA GLU A 197 -13.29 20.59 7.76
C GLU A 197 -13.71 21.71 8.70
N LEU A 198 -12.79 22.17 9.57
CA LEU A 198 -13.04 23.26 10.50
C LEU A 198 -13.22 24.62 9.81
N VAL A 199 -12.46 24.87 8.72
CA VAL A 199 -12.55 26.13 7.97
C VAL A 199 -13.84 26.21 7.16
N ASN A 200 -14.29 25.08 6.61
CA ASN A 200 -15.49 25.03 5.80
C ASN A 200 -16.79 25.08 6.62
N ASP A 201 -16.72 24.96 7.95
CA ASP A 201 -17.86 24.96 8.89
C ASP A 201 -19.04 24.11 8.38
N GLY A 202 -18.71 22.89 7.97
CA GLY A 202 -19.65 21.96 7.32
C GLY A 202 -20.72 21.42 8.28
N LYS A 203 -21.77 20.86 7.71
CA LYS A 203 -22.78 20.12 8.50
C LYS A 203 -22.22 18.75 8.88
N ILE A 204 -22.75 18.18 9.97
CA ILE A 204 -22.45 16.79 10.36
C ILE A 204 -22.61 15.86 9.14
N ILE A 205 -21.53 15.14 8.82
CA ILE A 205 -21.52 14.17 7.74
C ILE A 205 -22.38 12.97 8.13
N ARG A 206 -23.34 12.63 7.30
CA ARG A 206 -24.25 11.50 7.46
C ARG A 206 -24.31 10.67 6.18
N PRO A 207 -24.55 9.35 6.27
CA PRO A 207 -24.81 8.55 5.09
C PRO A 207 -26.02 9.10 4.32
N ALA A 208 -25.96 9.00 2.99
CA ALA A 208 -27.17 9.25 2.18
C ALA A 208 -28.13 8.07 2.35
N TYR A 209 -29.36 8.37 2.72
CA TYR A 209 -30.45 7.39 2.71
C TYR A 209 -31.18 7.50 1.37
N LYS A 210 -31.44 6.34 0.78
CA LYS A 210 -32.36 6.23 -0.37
C LYS A 210 -33.76 5.95 0.11
#